data_84e202b5420fd87263ae34e3eae28424
#
_entry.id   84e202b5420fd87263ae34e3eae28424
#
_cell.length_a   1.000
_cell.length_b   1.000
_cell.length_c   1.000
_cell.angle_alpha   90.00
_cell.angle_beta   90.00
_cell.angle_gamma   90.00
#
_symmetry.space_group_name_H-M   'P 1'
#
loop_
_entity.id
_entity.type
_entity.pdbx_description
1 polymer ?
#
loop_
_entity_poly.entity_id
_entity_poly.type
_entity_poly.pdbx_seq_one_letter_code
_entity_poly.pdbx_strand_id
1 'polypeptide(L)'
;MAGRRAGLIVQICVLAMGLALGLAPPARAETSSPFDAWAVVVVAGDWRGAGGGPTKAFDNARRDIAARLSDRGFDADRIRQFSVKPESALARQATAKAIYETLSAESAQAPGCMVYVTSHGDPQGVVVGDLILPPNILGLMIDRSCGAKPTVVVVSACFSGVFVPALAKPNRMILTAARPDRTSFGCGEADTYPYFDDCFLQVLKDAAHFAVLARGVQACVAAREIREGVSLPSEPQIWIGPQLRPLLPLLTFAAPASP
;
A
#
# COMPACT_ATOMS: atom_id res chain seq x y z
N MET A 1 27.84 90.92 -45.64
CA MET A 1 28.44 90.24 -44.52
C MET A 1 27.44 89.15 -44.06
N ALA A 2 27.82 87.90 -44.25
CA ALA A 2 26.95 86.72 -44.12
C ALA A 2 26.92 86.20 -42.73
N GLY A 3 25.73 86.02 -42.15
CA GLY A 3 25.51 85.36 -40.90
C GLY A 3 24.81 84.01 -41.10
N ARG A 4 25.57 82.93 -40.91
CA ARG A 4 25.07 81.56 -41.01
C ARG A 4 24.28 81.24 -39.77
N ARG A 5 23.04 80.83 -39.90
CA ARG A 5 22.23 80.16 -38.80
C ARG A 5 22.44 78.63 -38.91
N ALA A 6 22.98 78.06 -37.86
CA ALA A 6 23.07 76.63 -37.71
C ALA A 6 21.76 76.11 -37.11
N GLY A 7 21.07 75.26 -37.85
CA GLY A 7 19.87 74.54 -37.34
C GLY A 7 20.26 73.26 -36.53
N LEU A 8 19.78 73.20 -35.35
CA LEU A 8 19.96 72.05 -34.44
C LEU A 8 18.82 71.04 -34.70
N ILE A 9 19.13 69.89 -35.28
CA ILE A 9 18.20 68.76 -35.46
C ILE A 9 18.23 67.93 -34.18
N VAL A 10 17.13 68.01 -33.45
CA VAL A 10 16.92 67.15 -32.30
C VAL A 10 16.34 65.82 -32.80
N GLN A 11 17.13 64.78 -32.74
CA GLN A 11 16.73 63.37 -33.04
C GLN A 11 16.09 62.78 -31.84
N ILE A 12 14.78 62.62 -31.86
CA ILE A 12 14.03 61.91 -30.78
C ILE A 12 14.10 60.40 -31.05
N CYS A 13 14.92 59.68 -30.28
CA CYS A 13 14.90 58.22 -30.25
C CYS A 13 13.72 57.74 -29.39
N VAL A 14 12.66 57.23 -30.03
CA VAL A 14 11.56 56.54 -29.35
C VAL A 14 12.02 55.11 -29.10
N LEU A 15 12.40 54.80 -27.82
CA LEU A 15 12.60 53.43 -27.36
C LEU A 15 11.20 52.78 -27.22
N ALA A 16 10.87 51.89 -28.14
CA ALA A 16 9.73 50.99 -28.00
C ALA A 16 10.09 49.85 -27.06
N MET A 17 9.71 49.95 -25.77
CA MET A 17 9.86 48.93 -24.79
C MET A 17 8.74 47.91 -25.00
N GLY A 18 9.01 46.84 -25.78
CA GLY A 18 8.11 45.71 -25.99
C GLY A 18 7.94 44.90 -24.71
N LEU A 19 6.80 45.04 -24.01
CA LEU A 19 6.41 44.23 -22.88
C LEU A 19 5.97 42.86 -23.40
N ALA A 20 6.90 41.88 -23.44
CA ALA A 20 6.56 40.49 -23.72
C ALA A 20 5.86 39.92 -22.48
N LEU A 21 4.53 39.92 -22.46
CA LEU A 21 3.76 39.11 -21.53
C LEU A 21 3.99 37.64 -21.87
N GLY A 22 4.95 36.99 -21.20
CA GLY A 22 5.10 35.55 -21.22
C GLY A 22 3.88 34.90 -20.56
N LEU A 23 2.99 34.33 -21.38
CA LEU A 23 1.96 33.41 -20.90
C LEU A 23 2.69 32.18 -20.31
N ALA A 24 2.89 32.17 -18.99
CA ALA A 24 3.29 30.96 -18.28
C ALA A 24 2.21 29.88 -18.53
N PRO A 25 2.59 28.65 -18.95
CA PRO A 25 1.62 27.58 -19.08
C PRO A 25 0.91 27.40 -17.73
N PRO A 26 -0.41 27.12 -17.72
CA PRO A 26 -1.10 26.88 -16.47
C PRO A 26 -0.41 25.75 -15.73
N ALA A 27 0.02 26.01 -14.50
CA ALA A 27 0.53 24.98 -13.61
C ALA A 27 -0.54 23.90 -13.53
N ARG A 28 -0.23 22.70 -14.02
CA ARG A 28 -1.09 21.54 -13.90
C ARG A 28 -1.21 21.31 -12.39
N ALA A 29 -2.37 21.54 -11.83
CA ALA A 29 -2.64 21.15 -10.45
C ALA A 29 -2.39 19.65 -10.38
N GLU A 30 -1.31 19.23 -9.74
CA GLU A 30 -1.10 17.84 -9.40
C GLU A 30 -2.28 17.46 -8.51
N THR A 31 -3.21 16.67 -9.05
CA THR A 31 -4.30 16.11 -8.25
C THR A 31 -3.66 15.17 -7.26
N SER A 32 -3.63 15.59 -5.99
CA SER A 32 -3.10 14.74 -4.91
C SER A 32 -3.84 13.40 -4.92
N SER A 33 -3.11 12.32 -4.72
CA SER A 33 -3.69 10.98 -4.65
C SER A 33 -4.66 10.90 -3.45
N PRO A 34 -5.79 10.18 -3.57
CA PRO A 34 -6.68 9.96 -2.44
C PRO A 34 -6.00 9.20 -1.28
N PHE A 35 -4.78 8.67 -1.52
CA PHE A 35 -4.02 7.87 -0.55
C PHE A 35 -2.81 8.59 0.03
N ASP A 36 -2.45 9.78 -0.44
CA ASP A 36 -1.24 10.50 -0.03
C ASP A 36 -1.15 10.74 1.49
N ALA A 37 -2.31 10.97 2.14
CA ALA A 37 -2.38 11.21 3.58
C ALA A 37 -2.79 9.96 4.41
N TRP A 38 -2.88 8.78 3.80
CA TRP A 38 -3.26 7.56 4.53
C TRP A 38 -2.15 7.08 5.46
N ALA A 39 -2.54 6.55 6.61
CA ALA A 39 -1.64 5.82 7.50
C ALA A 39 -1.48 4.39 6.98
N VAL A 40 -0.26 4.00 6.66
CA VAL A 40 0.03 2.66 6.11
C VAL A 40 1.05 1.94 6.98
N VAL A 41 0.74 0.69 7.32
CA VAL A 41 1.66 -0.22 8.02
C VAL A 41 1.80 -1.49 7.21
N VAL A 42 3.05 -1.89 6.88
CA VAL A 42 3.39 -3.13 6.17
C VAL A 42 4.32 -3.96 7.04
N VAL A 43 3.93 -5.19 7.35
CA VAL A 43 4.60 -6.05 8.35
C VAL A 43 5.04 -7.36 7.73
N ALA A 44 6.33 -7.71 7.85
CA ALA A 44 6.84 -9.06 7.72
C ALA A 44 6.92 -9.68 9.11
N GLY A 45 6.04 -10.64 9.40
CA GLY A 45 5.86 -11.20 10.75
C GLY A 45 6.75 -12.41 11.05
N ASP A 46 7.37 -13.03 10.05
CA ASP A 46 8.30 -14.15 10.25
C ASP A 46 9.51 -14.03 9.31
N TRP A 47 10.57 -14.76 9.64
CA TRP A 47 11.80 -14.90 8.88
C TRP A 47 12.15 -16.36 8.57
N ARG A 48 11.34 -17.29 9.08
CA ARG A 48 11.48 -18.75 8.86
C ARG A 48 10.64 -19.15 7.67
N GLY A 49 11.13 -20.03 6.84
CA GLY A 49 10.38 -20.71 5.80
C GLY A 49 9.57 -21.88 6.34
N ALA A 50 8.76 -22.50 5.50
CA ALA A 50 7.91 -23.64 5.85
C ALA A 50 8.68 -24.84 6.39
N GLY A 51 9.95 -25.03 5.99
CA GLY A 51 10.86 -26.06 6.53
C GLY A 51 11.56 -25.65 7.82
N GLY A 52 11.36 -24.44 8.34
CA GLY A 52 11.98 -23.90 9.56
C GLY A 52 13.34 -23.22 9.32
N GLY A 53 13.91 -23.33 8.13
CA GLY A 53 15.11 -22.61 7.73
C GLY A 53 14.84 -21.13 7.43
N PRO A 54 15.88 -20.29 7.24
CA PRO A 54 15.68 -18.87 6.96
C PRO A 54 15.08 -18.64 5.57
N THR A 55 14.10 -17.74 5.48
CA THR A 55 13.56 -17.26 4.21
C THR A 55 13.57 -15.72 4.17
N LYS A 56 13.64 -15.17 2.96
CA LYS A 56 13.43 -13.73 2.70
C LYS A 56 12.04 -13.43 2.13
N ALA A 57 11.20 -14.42 1.90
CA ALA A 57 9.94 -14.29 1.18
C ALA A 57 9.04 -13.19 1.79
N PHE A 58 8.85 -13.18 3.11
CA PHE A 58 8.02 -12.19 3.79
C PHE A 58 8.66 -10.79 3.79
N ASP A 59 9.98 -10.70 4.00
CA ASP A 59 10.65 -9.40 4.01
C ASP A 59 10.76 -8.78 2.61
N ASN A 60 10.97 -9.60 1.57
CA ASN A 60 10.87 -9.17 0.18
C ASN A 60 9.47 -8.65 -0.12
N ALA A 61 8.42 -9.39 0.27
CA ALA A 61 7.03 -8.97 0.08
C ALA A 61 6.76 -7.62 0.78
N ARG A 62 7.13 -7.48 2.05
CA ARG A 62 7.01 -6.21 2.80
C ARG A 62 7.65 -5.04 2.05
N ARG A 63 8.92 -5.20 1.65
CA ARG A 63 9.69 -4.15 0.96
C ARG A 63 9.04 -3.75 -0.35
N ASP A 64 8.73 -4.73 -1.19
CA ASP A 64 8.30 -4.47 -2.55
C ASP A 64 6.82 -4.05 -2.62
N ILE A 65 5.98 -4.50 -1.66
CA ILE A 65 4.61 -3.99 -1.48
C ILE A 65 4.65 -2.52 -1.02
N ALA A 66 5.51 -2.17 -0.07
CA ALA A 66 5.66 -0.78 0.36
C ALA A 66 6.08 0.13 -0.80
N ALA A 67 7.08 -0.30 -1.59
CA ALA A 67 7.51 0.42 -2.78
C ALA A 67 6.38 0.55 -3.82
N ARG A 68 5.68 -0.55 -4.10
CA ARG A 68 4.58 -0.55 -5.07
C ARG A 68 3.39 0.30 -4.63
N LEU A 69 3.07 0.34 -3.33
CA LEU A 69 2.04 1.25 -2.81
C LEU A 69 2.44 2.71 -3.03
N SER A 70 3.72 3.06 -2.82
CA SER A 70 4.22 4.40 -3.12
C SER A 70 4.07 4.75 -4.61
N ASP A 71 4.46 3.86 -5.53
CA ASP A 71 4.27 4.04 -6.98
C ASP A 71 2.79 4.23 -7.35
N ARG A 72 1.87 3.78 -6.50
CA ARG A 72 0.42 3.81 -6.72
C ARG A 72 -0.30 4.91 -5.94
N GLY A 73 0.45 5.90 -5.42
CA GLY A 73 -0.09 7.14 -4.88
C GLY A 73 -0.18 7.21 -3.35
N PHE A 74 0.41 6.26 -2.63
CA PHE A 74 0.62 6.42 -1.19
C PHE A 74 1.91 7.20 -0.94
N ASP A 75 1.90 8.10 0.03
CA ASP A 75 3.11 8.81 0.42
C ASP A 75 4.11 7.85 1.08
N ALA A 76 5.29 7.71 0.49
CA ALA A 76 6.36 6.84 1.00
C ALA A 76 6.73 7.15 2.46
N ASP A 77 6.69 8.42 2.85
CA ASP A 77 6.99 8.87 4.20
C ASP A 77 5.88 8.51 5.22
N ARG A 78 4.72 8.05 4.76
CA ARG A 78 3.63 7.56 5.58
C ARG A 78 3.48 6.04 5.58
N ILE A 79 4.32 5.33 4.81
CA ILE A 79 4.38 3.87 4.82
C ILE A 79 5.38 3.42 5.87
N ARG A 80 4.88 2.94 7.01
CA ARG A 80 5.70 2.41 8.09
C ARG A 80 5.90 0.91 7.92
N GLN A 81 7.15 0.49 7.84
CA GLN A 81 7.53 -0.88 7.55
C GLN A 81 8.07 -1.56 8.81
N PHE A 82 7.65 -2.82 9.02
CA PHE A 82 8.07 -3.64 10.15
C PHE A 82 8.58 -5.00 9.68
N SER A 83 9.68 -5.46 10.28
CA SER A 83 10.22 -6.79 10.09
C SER A 83 10.64 -7.38 11.43
N VAL A 84 10.42 -8.67 11.63
CA VAL A 84 10.93 -9.36 12.84
C VAL A 84 12.45 -9.53 12.79
N LYS A 85 13.05 -9.38 11.60
CA LYS A 85 14.48 -9.40 11.38
C LYS A 85 14.88 -8.29 10.41
N PRO A 86 14.82 -7.02 10.84
CA PRO A 86 15.06 -5.88 9.94
C PRO A 86 16.51 -5.88 9.43
N GLU A 87 16.66 -5.97 8.11
CA GLU A 87 17.95 -5.90 7.42
C GLU A 87 18.27 -4.49 6.88
N SER A 88 17.32 -3.54 7.01
CA SER A 88 17.47 -2.17 6.53
C SER A 88 16.91 -1.16 7.53
N ALA A 89 17.43 0.09 7.47
CA ALA A 89 16.93 1.20 8.28
C ALA A 89 15.46 1.60 7.97
N LEU A 90 14.91 1.15 6.86
CA LEU A 90 13.51 1.41 6.49
C LEU A 90 12.52 0.56 7.29
N ALA A 91 12.95 -0.59 7.82
CA ALA A 91 12.12 -1.46 8.61
C ALA A 91 12.44 -1.33 10.10
N ARG A 92 11.39 -1.20 10.91
CA ARG A 92 11.45 -1.24 12.38
C ARG A 92 11.27 -2.67 12.87
N GLN A 93 11.70 -2.93 14.11
CA GLN A 93 11.45 -4.23 14.74
C GLN A 93 9.95 -4.49 14.87
N ALA A 94 9.47 -5.59 14.31
CA ALA A 94 8.07 -6.00 14.40
C ALA A 94 7.75 -6.58 15.77
N THR A 95 6.91 -5.88 16.51
CA THR A 95 6.20 -6.38 17.69
C THR A 95 4.77 -5.85 17.65
N ALA A 96 3.81 -6.58 18.22
CA ALA A 96 2.43 -6.12 18.28
C ALA A 96 2.31 -4.72 18.90
N LYS A 97 3.10 -4.44 19.96
CA LYS A 97 3.15 -3.12 20.63
C LYS A 97 3.63 -2.03 19.67
N ALA A 98 4.78 -2.21 19.01
CA ALA A 98 5.36 -1.22 18.12
C ALA A 98 4.47 -0.94 16.90
N ILE A 99 3.84 -1.98 16.34
CA ILE A 99 2.87 -1.87 15.25
C ILE A 99 1.66 -1.04 15.69
N TYR A 100 1.08 -1.35 16.85
CA TYR A 100 -0.07 -0.63 17.40
C TYR A 100 0.24 0.85 17.68
N GLU A 101 1.34 1.14 18.37
CA GLU A 101 1.74 2.50 18.73
C GLU A 101 1.98 3.34 17.48
N THR A 102 2.66 2.76 16.48
CA THR A 102 2.91 3.46 15.21
C THR A 102 1.61 3.68 14.44
N LEU A 103 0.76 2.65 14.28
CA LEU A 103 -0.51 2.81 13.59
C LEU A 103 -1.39 3.87 14.27
N SER A 104 -1.42 3.90 15.61
CA SER A 104 -2.20 4.89 16.37
C SER A 104 -1.69 6.30 16.16
N ALA A 105 -0.37 6.50 16.16
CA ALA A 105 0.24 7.81 15.92
C ALA A 105 -0.01 8.31 14.48
N GLU A 106 0.24 7.46 13.48
CA GLU A 106 0.11 7.83 12.07
C GLU A 106 -1.35 8.05 11.67
N SER A 107 -2.27 7.26 12.23
CA SER A 107 -3.69 7.39 11.93
C SER A 107 -4.36 8.60 12.57
N ALA A 108 -3.77 9.25 13.57
CA ALA A 108 -4.41 10.36 14.28
C ALA A 108 -4.92 11.46 13.35
N GLN A 109 -4.14 11.83 12.32
CA GLN A 109 -4.48 12.86 11.34
C GLN A 109 -4.77 12.29 9.94
N ALA A 110 -4.72 10.97 9.76
CA ALA A 110 -4.93 10.35 8.46
C ALA A 110 -6.41 10.24 8.11
N PRO A 111 -6.83 10.44 6.85
CA PRO A 111 -8.21 10.25 6.40
C PRO A 111 -8.58 8.78 6.22
N GLY A 112 -7.61 7.88 6.15
CA GLY A 112 -7.79 6.44 5.98
C GLY A 112 -6.61 5.65 6.49
N CYS A 113 -6.77 4.33 6.59
CA CYS A 113 -5.74 3.41 7.06
C CYS A 113 -5.57 2.24 6.10
N MET A 114 -4.32 1.74 6.00
CA MET A 114 -4.03 0.45 5.42
C MET A 114 -3.10 -0.35 6.34
N VAL A 115 -3.45 -1.60 6.58
CA VAL A 115 -2.62 -2.56 7.33
C VAL A 115 -2.38 -3.78 6.44
N TYR A 116 -1.13 -4.09 6.17
CA TYR A 116 -0.71 -5.27 5.43
C TYR A 116 0.20 -6.13 6.32
N VAL A 117 -0.17 -7.38 6.51
CA VAL A 117 0.64 -8.35 7.28
C VAL A 117 0.92 -9.54 6.38
N THR A 118 2.20 -9.87 6.19
CA THR A 118 2.65 -11.10 5.53
C THR A 118 3.48 -11.93 6.49
N SER A 119 3.12 -13.19 6.68
CA SER A 119 3.74 -14.08 7.66
C SER A 119 3.24 -15.51 7.55
N HIS A 120 3.74 -16.39 8.41
CA HIS A 120 3.05 -17.64 8.72
C HIS A 120 1.75 -17.39 9.45
N GLY A 121 0.81 -18.32 9.32
CA GLY A 121 -0.48 -18.29 9.99
C GLY A 121 -0.87 -19.63 10.58
N ASP A 122 -1.70 -19.55 11.59
CA ASP A 122 -2.27 -20.63 12.36
C ASP A 122 -3.79 -20.34 12.54
N PRO A 123 -4.65 -21.34 12.79
CA PRO A 123 -6.06 -21.09 13.11
C PRO A 123 -6.29 -20.12 14.27
N GLN A 124 -5.29 -19.90 15.14
CA GLN A 124 -5.35 -18.97 16.26
C GLN A 124 -4.93 -17.54 15.89
N GLY A 125 -4.25 -17.33 14.73
CA GLY A 125 -3.82 -16.01 14.30
C GLY A 125 -2.63 -16.00 13.35
N VAL A 126 -1.96 -14.86 13.27
CA VAL A 126 -0.78 -14.64 12.44
C VAL A 126 0.48 -14.55 13.31
N VAL A 127 1.58 -15.13 12.84
CA VAL A 127 2.86 -15.10 13.54
C VAL A 127 3.48 -13.71 13.48
N VAL A 128 3.95 -13.19 14.61
CA VAL A 128 4.77 -11.97 14.70
C VAL A 128 5.94 -12.28 15.65
N GLY A 129 7.08 -12.61 15.07
CA GLY A 129 8.25 -13.11 15.81
C GLY A 129 8.01 -14.50 16.40
N ASP A 130 8.05 -14.60 17.71
CA ASP A 130 7.80 -15.86 18.43
C ASP A 130 6.38 -15.94 19.02
N LEU A 131 5.52 -14.99 18.67
CA LEU A 131 4.16 -14.90 19.18
C LEU A 131 3.14 -15.02 18.06
N ILE A 132 1.96 -15.54 18.40
CA ILE A 132 0.77 -15.50 17.55
C ILE A 132 -0.03 -14.25 17.91
N LEU A 133 -0.31 -13.39 16.93
CA LEU A 133 -1.21 -12.25 17.06
C LEU A 133 -2.64 -12.71 16.72
N PRO A 134 -3.53 -12.84 17.71
CA PRO A 134 -4.89 -13.34 17.49
C PRO A 134 -5.76 -12.36 16.72
N PRO A 135 -6.81 -12.84 16.00
CA PRO A 135 -7.71 -12.00 15.22
C PRO A 135 -8.40 -10.88 16.03
N ASN A 136 -8.85 -11.16 17.24
CA ASN A 136 -9.49 -10.20 18.13
C ASN A 136 -8.52 -9.10 18.58
N ILE A 137 -7.25 -9.41 18.80
CA ILE A 137 -6.24 -8.42 19.20
C ILE A 137 -5.90 -7.52 18.01
N LEU A 138 -5.66 -8.06 16.81
CA LEU A 138 -5.46 -7.25 15.62
C LEU A 138 -6.69 -6.37 15.34
N GLY A 139 -7.90 -6.93 15.48
CA GLY A 139 -9.15 -6.18 15.36
C GLY A 139 -9.22 -4.99 16.31
N LEU A 140 -8.90 -5.22 17.60
CA LEU A 140 -8.88 -4.17 18.62
C LEU A 140 -7.84 -3.09 18.34
N MET A 141 -6.63 -3.47 17.90
CA MET A 141 -5.57 -2.52 17.50
C MET A 141 -6.06 -1.59 16.40
N ILE A 142 -6.68 -2.15 15.34
CA ILE A 142 -7.19 -1.38 14.22
C ILE A 142 -8.42 -0.54 14.62
N ASP A 143 -9.32 -1.08 15.45
CA ASP A 143 -10.48 -0.34 15.95
C ASP A 143 -10.07 0.93 16.72
N ARG A 144 -9.07 0.80 17.60
CA ARG A 144 -8.58 1.91 18.41
C ARG A 144 -7.76 2.93 17.63
N SER A 145 -7.04 2.49 16.62
CA SER A 145 -6.18 3.37 15.80
C SER A 145 -6.96 4.06 14.67
N CYS A 146 -7.66 3.28 13.86
CA CYS A 146 -8.31 3.76 12.64
C CYS A 146 -9.77 4.17 12.83
N GLY A 147 -10.46 3.61 13.84
CA GLY A 147 -11.83 4.00 14.19
C GLY A 147 -12.82 3.85 13.02
N ALA A 148 -13.55 4.92 12.73
CA ALA A 148 -14.55 4.98 11.67
C ALA A 148 -13.99 5.33 10.28
N LYS A 149 -12.67 5.52 10.16
CA LYS A 149 -12.02 5.88 8.88
C LYS A 149 -12.09 4.74 7.88
N PRO A 150 -12.17 5.01 6.57
CA PRO A 150 -11.96 4.01 5.53
C PRO A 150 -10.68 3.21 5.82
N THR A 151 -10.81 1.89 5.90
CA THR A 151 -9.68 1.05 6.30
C THR A 151 -9.59 -0.20 5.44
N VAL A 152 -8.40 -0.46 4.89
CA VAL A 152 -8.08 -1.67 4.13
C VAL A 152 -7.15 -2.54 4.96
N VAL A 153 -7.52 -3.80 5.18
CA VAL A 153 -6.70 -4.78 5.91
C VAL A 153 -6.40 -5.96 5.00
N VAL A 154 -5.12 -6.27 4.87
CA VAL A 154 -4.64 -7.43 4.11
C VAL A 154 -3.88 -8.35 5.05
N VAL A 155 -4.25 -9.62 5.08
CA VAL A 155 -3.55 -10.65 5.87
C VAL A 155 -3.12 -11.77 4.93
N SER A 156 -1.83 -11.76 4.57
CA SER A 156 -1.19 -12.80 3.78
C SER A 156 -0.58 -13.84 4.70
N ALA A 157 -1.37 -14.86 5.00
CA ALA A 157 -0.97 -15.97 5.87
C ALA A 157 -1.86 -17.20 5.65
N CYS A 158 -1.37 -18.38 6.06
CA CYS A 158 -2.21 -19.57 6.18
C CYS A 158 -3.37 -19.29 7.15
N PHE A 159 -4.54 -19.89 6.91
CA PHE A 159 -5.74 -19.76 7.74
C PHE A 159 -6.25 -18.33 7.94
N SER A 160 -5.74 -17.37 7.19
CA SER A 160 -6.00 -15.93 7.40
C SER A 160 -7.48 -15.52 7.33
N GLY A 161 -8.34 -16.35 6.74
CA GLY A 161 -9.79 -16.14 6.77
C GLY A 161 -10.39 -16.09 8.18
N VAL A 162 -9.70 -16.60 9.22
CA VAL A 162 -10.12 -16.49 10.64
C VAL A 162 -10.16 -15.03 11.11
N PHE A 163 -9.48 -14.13 10.40
CA PHE A 163 -9.48 -12.70 10.73
C PHE A 163 -10.76 -11.98 10.27
N VAL A 164 -11.47 -12.50 9.27
CA VAL A 164 -12.63 -11.81 8.69
C VAL A 164 -13.69 -11.47 9.74
N PRO A 165 -14.16 -12.38 10.59
CA PRO A 165 -15.20 -12.06 11.60
C PRO A 165 -14.77 -10.97 12.58
N ALA A 166 -13.51 -11.00 13.04
CA ALA A 166 -12.99 -10.04 14.01
C ALA A 166 -12.71 -8.65 13.41
N LEU A 167 -12.39 -8.61 12.11
CA LEU A 167 -12.05 -7.38 11.41
C LEU A 167 -13.27 -6.73 10.73
N ALA A 168 -14.35 -7.46 10.48
CA ALA A 168 -15.51 -6.99 9.73
C ALA A 168 -16.19 -5.79 10.39
N LYS A 169 -16.14 -4.63 9.73
CA LYS A 169 -16.78 -3.38 10.16
C LYS A 169 -17.33 -2.63 8.93
N PRO A 170 -18.39 -1.81 9.07
CA PRO A 170 -19.01 -1.14 7.92
C PRO A 170 -18.05 -0.34 7.04
N ASN A 171 -17.00 0.23 7.62
CA ASN A 171 -15.99 1.10 6.98
C ASN A 171 -14.73 0.34 6.53
N ARG A 172 -14.74 -1.01 6.49
CA ARG A 172 -13.55 -1.80 6.18
C ARG A 172 -13.66 -2.60 4.89
N MET A 173 -12.50 -2.82 4.30
CA MET A 173 -12.26 -3.89 3.34
C MET A 173 -11.20 -4.83 3.92
N ILE A 174 -11.43 -6.12 3.80
CA ILE A 174 -10.54 -7.17 4.26
C ILE A 174 -10.21 -8.07 3.08
N LEU A 175 -8.95 -8.38 2.91
CA LEU A 175 -8.45 -9.34 1.93
C LEU A 175 -7.53 -10.32 2.65
N THR A 176 -7.80 -11.61 2.55
CA THR A 176 -7.00 -12.67 3.19
C THR A 176 -6.48 -13.66 2.16
N ALA A 177 -5.29 -14.21 2.39
CA ALA A 177 -4.64 -15.13 1.47
C ALA A 177 -5.29 -16.51 1.42
N ALA A 178 -6.04 -16.88 2.45
CA ALA A 178 -6.66 -18.19 2.53
C ALA A 178 -8.02 -18.14 3.26
N ARG A 179 -8.82 -19.18 3.07
CA ARG A 179 -9.99 -19.47 3.91
C ARG A 179 -9.56 -19.78 5.36
N PRO A 180 -10.52 -19.76 6.32
CA PRO A 180 -10.24 -20.11 7.72
C PRO A 180 -9.67 -21.51 7.93
N ASP A 181 -9.92 -22.43 7.02
CA ASP A 181 -9.57 -23.86 7.08
C ASP A 181 -8.55 -24.28 6.00
N ARG A 182 -7.82 -23.31 5.40
CA ARG A 182 -6.86 -23.53 4.31
C ARG A 182 -5.50 -22.93 4.62
N THR A 183 -4.47 -23.60 4.10
CA THR A 183 -3.12 -23.02 4.02
C THR A 183 -3.01 -22.07 2.81
N SER A 184 -2.02 -21.20 2.82
CA SER A 184 -1.49 -20.50 1.65
C SER A 184 -0.10 -21.06 1.29
N PHE A 185 0.49 -20.64 0.16
CA PHE A 185 1.66 -21.30 -0.41
C PHE A 185 2.77 -20.30 -0.75
N GLY A 186 3.98 -20.81 -1.05
CA GLY A 186 5.12 -20.01 -1.49
C GLY A 186 5.90 -19.37 -0.35
N CYS A 187 5.93 -19.99 0.83
CA CYS A 187 6.69 -19.51 1.99
C CYS A 187 7.88 -20.43 2.35
N GLY A 188 8.39 -21.19 1.39
CA GLY A 188 9.60 -21.98 1.56
C GLY A 188 10.89 -21.15 1.56
N GLU A 189 12.00 -21.77 1.87
CA GLU A 189 13.33 -21.14 1.98
C GLU A 189 13.82 -20.55 0.66
N ALA A 190 13.42 -21.15 -0.47
CA ALA A 190 13.83 -20.74 -1.81
C ALA A 190 12.83 -19.77 -2.48
N ASP A 191 11.68 -19.52 -1.87
CA ASP A 191 10.66 -18.65 -2.44
C ASP A 191 11.05 -17.18 -2.36
N THR A 192 10.80 -16.43 -3.43
CA THR A 192 11.00 -14.98 -3.43
C THR A 192 9.87 -14.27 -2.71
N TYR A 193 8.62 -14.73 -2.91
CA TYR A 193 7.40 -14.24 -2.28
C TYR A 193 6.42 -15.38 -2.03
N PRO A 194 5.56 -15.27 -0.99
CA PRO A 194 4.33 -16.06 -0.93
C PRO A 194 3.47 -15.84 -2.18
N TYR A 195 2.73 -16.86 -2.62
CA TYR A 195 1.91 -16.78 -3.85
C TYR A 195 0.94 -15.62 -3.84
N PHE A 196 0.30 -15.39 -2.70
CA PHE A 196 -0.62 -14.28 -2.53
C PHE A 196 0.07 -12.91 -2.66
N ASP A 197 1.24 -12.75 -2.04
CA ASP A 197 1.99 -11.49 -2.09
C ASP A 197 2.52 -11.20 -3.49
N ASP A 198 3.02 -12.22 -4.20
CA ASP A 198 3.43 -12.10 -5.60
C ASP A 198 2.26 -11.69 -6.49
N CYS A 199 1.10 -12.35 -6.35
CA CYS A 199 -0.11 -11.99 -7.06
C CYS A 199 -0.60 -10.58 -6.70
N PHE A 200 -0.48 -10.17 -5.43
CA PHE A 200 -0.82 -8.81 -5.01
C PHE A 200 0.06 -7.77 -5.72
N LEU A 201 1.38 -7.99 -5.77
CA LEU A 201 2.35 -7.14 -6.46
C LEU A 201 2.06 -7.03 -7.97
N GLN A 202 1.79 -8.19 -8.62
CA GLN A 202 1.49 -8.23 -10.05
C GLN A 202 0.22 -7.46 -10.39
N VAL A 203 -0.86 -7.69 -9.65
CA VAL A 203 -2.16 -7.07 -9.93
C VAL A 203 -2.19 -5.59 -9.54
N LEU A 204 -1.54 -5.21 -8.43
CA LEU A 204 -1.47 -3.81 -7.98
C LEU A 204 -0.83 -2.92 -9.03
N LYS A 205 0.06 -3.44 -9.86
CA LYS A 205 0.71 -2.69 -10.94
C LYS A 205 -0.30 -1.96 -11.83
N ASP A 206 -1.44 -2.60 -12.16
CA ASP A 206 -2.39 -2.09 -13.15
C ASP A 206 -3.82 -1.92 -12.60
N ALA A 207 -4.08 -2.31 -11.36
CA ALA A 207 -5.40 -2.20 -10.76
C ALA A 207 -5.85 -0.73 -10.67
N ALA A 208 -7.12 -0.45 -11.00
CA ALA A 208 -7.67 0.91 -10.88
C ALA A 208 -7.97 1.29 -9.41
N HIS A 209 -8.46 0.35 -8.62
CA HIS A 209 -8.83 0.55 -7.20
C HIS A 209 -8.86 -0.79 -6.46
N PHE A 210 -8.97 -0.75 -5.14
CA PHE A 210 -8.88 -1.93 -4.27
C PHE A 210 -9.85 -3.08 -4.60
N ALA A 211 -11.07 -2.81 -5.04
CA ALA A 211 -12.01 -3.88 -5.38
C ALA A 211 -11.62 -4.63 -6.68
N VAL A 212 -10.98 -3.94 -7.63
CA VAL A 212 -10.38 -4.57 -8.83
C VAL A 212 -9.16 -5.37 -8.42
N LEU A 213 -8.27 -4.77 -7.62
CA LEU A 213 -7.09 -5.44 -7.07
C LEU A 213 -7.46 -6.77 -6.40
N ALA A 214 -8.40 -6.76 -5.47
CA ALA A 214 -8.76 -7.94 -4.70
C ALA A 214 -9.27 -9.10 -5.57
N ARG A 215 -10.15 -8.82 -6.54
CA ARG A 215 -10.62 -9.84 -7.49
C ARG A 215 -9.51 -10.35 -8.39
N GLY A 216 -8.62 -9.46 -8.85
CA GLY A 216 -7.46 -9.84 -9.64
C GLY A 216 -6.51 -10.75 -8.85
N VAL A 217 -6.27 -10.45 -7.57
CA VAL A 217 -5.45 -11.29 -6.68
C VAL A 217 -6.06 -12.67 -6.51
N GLN A 218 -7.39 -12.79 -6.25
CA GLN A 218 -8.05 -14.09 -6.18
C GLN A 218 -7.87 -14.90 -7.46
N ALA A 219 -8.08 -14.28 -8.62
CA ALA A 219 -7.92 -14.95 -9.92
C ALA A 219 -6.46 -15.37 -10.18
N CYS A 220 -5.49 -14.52 -9.85
CA CYS A 220 -4.07 -14.80 -9.98
C CYS A 220 -3.63 -15.98 -9.10
N VAL A 221 -4.02 -15.98 -7.82
CA VAL A 221 -3.70 -17.06 -6.89
C VAL A 221 -4.30 -18.38 -7.36
N ALA A 222 -5.58 -18.40 -7.72
CA ALA A 222 -6.24 -19.60 -8.23
C ALA A 222 -5.54 -20.16 -9.49
N ALA A 223 -5.17 -19.29 -10.45
CA ALA A 223 -4.45 -19.70 -11.64
C ALA A 223 -3.03 -20.24 -11.32
N ARG A 224 -2.35 -19.66 -10.32
CA ARG A 224 -1.04 -20.13 -9.88
C ARG A 224 -1.14 -21.50 -9.22
N GLU A 225 -2.08 -21.67 -8.29
CA GLU A 225 -2.28 -22.94 -7.58
C GLU A 225 -2.61 -24.09 -8.53
N ILE A 226 -3.40 -23.85 -9.59
CA ILE A 226 -3.66 -24.83 -10.65
C ILE A 226 -2.37 -25.20 -11.38
N ARG A 227 -1.54 -24.23 -11.77
CA ARG A 227 -0.26 -24.50 -12.46
C ARG A 227 0.73 -25.29 -11.60
N GLU A 228 0.74 -25.01 -10.30
CA GLU A 228 1.62 -25.70 -9.33
C GLU A 228 1.03 -27.02 -8.83
N GLY A 229 -0.14 -27.44 -9.31
CA GLY A 229 -0.77 -28.71 -8.96
C GLY A 229 -1.28 -28.78 -7.51
N VAL A 230 -1.64 -27.65 -6.92
CA VAL A 230 -2.18 -27.60 -5.57
C VAL A 230 -3.53 -28.30 -5.51
N SER A 231 -3.61 -29.37 -4.73
CA SER A 231 -4.83 -30.20 -4.62
C SER A 231 -5.90 -29.58 -3.72
N LEU A 232 -5.50 -28.76 -2.74
CA LEU A 232 -6.40 -28.09 -1.80
C LEU A 232 -6.11 -26.58 -1.84
N PRO A 233 -6.81 -25.82 -2.71
CA PRO A 233 -6.51 -24.41 -2.94
C PRO A 233 -6.76 -23.55 -1.70
N SER A 234 -6.01 -22.44 -1.60
CA SER A 234 -6.10 -21.50 -0.47
C SER A 234 -7.42 -20.72 -0.44
N GLU A 235 -7.99 -20.41 -1.60
CA GLU A 235 -9.22 -19.66 -1.77
C GLU A 235 -9.21 -18.30 -1.01
N PRO A 236 -8.47 -17.29 -1.48
CA PRO A 236 -8.41 -15.97 -0.86
C PRO A 236 -9.79 -15.36 -0.63
N GLN A 237 -10.00 -14.73 0.53
CA GLN A 237 -11.32 -14.19 0.90
C GLN A 237 -11.33 -12.66 0.77
N ILE A 238 -12.47 -12.11 0.36
CA ILE A 238 -12.74 -10.67 0.28
C ILE A 238 -13.99 -10.35 1.09
N TRP A 239 -13.89 -9.39 1.99
CA TRP A 239 -15.03 -8.80 2.66
C TRP A 239 -15.01 -7.28 2.48
N ILE A 240 -16.14 -6.66 2.15
CA ILE A 240 -16.26 -5.21 1.94
C ILE A 240 -17.47 -4.70 2.71
N GLY A 241 -17.22 -3.84 3.68
CA GLY A 241 -18.23 -3.20 4.51
C GLY A 241 -19.14 -2.27 3.71
N PRO A 242 -20.41 -2.16 4.11
CA PRO A 242 -21.41 -1.40 3.34
C PRO A 242 -21.10 0.09 3.22
N GLN A 243 -20.40 0.70 4.17
CA GLN A 243 -20.00 2.11 4.09
C GLN A 243 -18.80 2.33 3.16
N LEU A 244 -17.88 1.36 3.08
CA LEU A 244 -16.70 1.48 2.20
C LEU A 244 -17.01 1.12 0.75
N ARG A 245 -17.97 0.22 0.52
CA ARG A 245 -18.29 -0.28 -0.83
C ARG A 245 -18.53 0.82 -1.87
N PRO A 246 -19.35 1.86 -1.62
CA PRO A 246 -19.56 2.95 -2.58
C PRO A 246 -18.35 3.86 -2.76
N LEU A 247 -17.41 3.87 -1.82
CA LEU A 247 -16.22 4.73 -1.86
C LEU A 247 -15.08 4.10 -2.68
N LEU A 248 -15.00 2.77 -2.76
CA LEU A 248 -13.89 2.09 -3.42
C LEU A 248 -13.64 2.53 -4.88
N PRO A 249 -14.66 2.77 -5.72
CA PRO A 249 -14.44 3.26 -7.09
C PRO A 249 -13.88 4.69 -7.15
N LEU A 250 -14.03 5.48 -6.07
CA LEU A 250 -13.51 6.84 -5.96
C LEU A 250 -12.09 6.86 -5.42
N LEU A 251 -11.70 5.83 -4.69
CA LEU A 251 -10.35 5.62 -4.17
C LEU A 251 -9.49 4.95 -5.24
N THR A 252 -9.10 5.74 -6.25
CA THR A 252 -8.35 5.26 -7.41
C THR A 252 -6.84 5.35 -7.14
N PHE A 253 -6.13 4.31 -7.54
CA PHE A 253 -4.67 4.32 -7.53
C PHE A 253 -4.11 5.29 -8.57
N ALA A 254 -2.98 5.90 -8.29
CA ALA A 254 -2.26 6.70 -9.27
C ALA A 254 -1.95 5.86 -10.52
N ALA A 255 -1.91 6.48 -11.68
CA ALA A 255 -1.49 5.79 -12.89
C ALA A 255 -0.07 5.21 -12.71
N PRO A 256 0.25 4.03 -13.30
CA PRO A 256 1.61 3.55 -13.30
C PRO A 256 2.55 4.60 -13.87
N ALA A 257 3.76 4.73 -13.29
CA ALA A 257 4.79 5.56 -13.92
C ALA A 257 5.04 5.03 -15.34
N SER A 258 5.06 5.95 -16.31
CA SER A 258 5.43 5.59 -17.68
C SER A 258 6.85 5.01 -17.68
N PRO A 259 7.12 3.93 -18.45
CA PRO A 259 8.44 3.32 -18.54
C PRO A 259 9.50 4.26 -19.09
#